data_c5374ef79b1e51b6c4b7780d9a933106
#
_entry.id   c5374ef79b1e51b6c4b7780d9a933106
#
_cell.length_a   1.000
_cell.length_b   1.000
_cell.length_c   1.000
_cell.angle_alpha   90.00
_cell.angle_beta   90.00
_cell.angle_gamma   90.00
#
_symmetry.space_group_name_H-M   'P 1'
#
loop_
_entity.id
_entity.type
_entity.pdbx_description
1 polymer ?
#
loop_
_entity_poly.entity_id
_entity_poly.type
_entity_poly.pdbx_seq_one_letter_code
_entity_poly.pdbx_strand_id
1 'polypeptide(L)'
;TGTVSTSYSIVKAKVSKTGMAAAILDGGDHTWINFYNLDGSLVAENQTNIQDPGYPMDVALADNGVVMMVAYQFVDSSETTSYIAFYNFGEVGQNEDDRIVSGYTYDGVVVPQIQYLGSNAVALRDDGFTIYSGRQIPKELKTVQVEQEIISTFYDENNIGLVFKNDSKDKQYTMQVYSSAGKLKFSKDFNIPYTTIRMSDDYIVMYNSSQLCVLNSNGSEKYFGSV
;
A
#
# COMPACT_ATOMS: atom_id res chain seq x y z
N THR A 1 22.87 -2.44 12.86
CA THR A 1 22.64 -2.00 11.48
C THR A 1 23.33 -2.96 10.54
N GLY A 2 22.55 -3.63 9.69
CA GLY A 2 23.03 -4.52 8.64
C GLY A 2 23.18 -3.77 7.31
N THR A 3 24.01 -4.29 6.43
CA THR A 3 24.14 -3.86 5.04
C THR A 3 23.93 -5.08 4.16
N VAL A 4 23.07 -4.95 3.16
CA VAL A 4 22.82 -5.99 2.16
C VAL A 4 23.36 -5.49 0.83
N SER A 5 24.16 -6.33 0.17
CA SER A 5 24.59 -6.08 -1.21
C SER A 5 23.90 -7.05 -2.15
N THR A 6 23.44 -6.56 -3.28
CA THR A 6 22.82 -7.35 -4.34
C THR A 6 23.40 -6.95 -5.69
N SER A 7 23.48 -7.91 -6.62
CA SER A 7 23.83 -7.66 -8.02
C SER A 7 22.63 -7.26 -8.88
N TYR A 8 21.43 -7.37 -8.32
CA TYR A 8 20.17 -7.05 -9.00
C TYR A 8 19.72 -5.62 -8.68
N SER A 9 18.92 -5.04 -9.57
CA SER A 9 18.32 -3.72 -9.33
C SER A 9 17.26 -3.80 -8.24
N ILE A 10 17.35 -2.91 -7.24
CA ILE A 10 16.33 -2.81 -6.20
C ILE A 10 15.16 -2.01 -6.77
N VAL A 11 14.02 -2.66 -6.96
CA VAL A 11 12.77 -2.02 -7.42
C VAL A 11 12.05 -1.36 -6.25
N LYS A 12 11.95 -2.06 -5.15
CA LYS A 12 11.27 -1.59 -3.93
C LYS A 12 11.90 -2.21 -2.69
N ALA A 13 11.94 -1.45 -1.61
CA ALA A 13 12.36 -1.99 -0.32
C ALA A 13 11.53 -1.37 0.81
N LYS A 14 11.27 -2.15 1.84
CA LYS A 14 10.54 -1.75 3.05
C LYS A 14 11.25 -2.29 4.27
N VAL A 15 11.16 -1.53 5.37
CA VAL A 15 11.70 -1.92 6.67
C VAL A 15 10.59 -1.83 7.70
N SER A 16 10.45 -2.85 8.54
CA SER A 16 9.51 -2.88 9.66
C SER A 16 10.00 -2.02 10.83
N LYS A 17 9.15 -1.73 11.81
CA LYS A 17 9.56 -1.04 13.04
C LYS A 17 10.59 -1.83 13.86
N THR A 18 10.62 -3.16 13.71
CA THR A 18 11.61 -4.03 14.35
C THR A 18 12.93 -4.15 13.58
N GLY A 19 13.03 -3.54 12.39
CA GLY A 19 14.24 -3.54 11.57
C GLY A 19 14.38 -4.71 10.59
N MET A 20 13.39 -5.62 10.52
CA MET A 20 13.32 -6.60 9.45
C MET A 20 13.07 -5.89 8.12
N ALA A 21 13.66 -6.36 7.05
CA ALA A 21 13.57 -5.73 5.73
C ALA A 21 13.10 -6.70 4.66
N ALA A 22 12.37 -6.18 3.67
CA ALA A 22 12.02 -6.90 2.45
C ALA A 22 12.36 -6.05 1.23
N ALA A 23 12.83 -6.70 0.17
CA ALA A 23 13.16 -6.05 -1.08
C ALA A 23 12.64 -6.84 -2.28
N ILE A 24 12.12 -6.12 -3.27
CA ILE A 24 11.85 -6.63 -4.62
C ILE A 24 13.07 -6.30 -5.47
N LEU A 25 13.66 -7.33 -6.07
CA LEU A 25 14.86 -7.25 -6.88
C LEU A 25 14.54 -7.70 -8.31
N ASP A 26 14.95 -6.90 -9.29
CA ASP A 26 14.78 -7.19 -10.71
C ASP A 26 16.12 -7.62 -11.33
N GLY A 27 16.17 -8.84 -11.85
CA GLY A 27 17.29 -9.41 -12.59
C GLY A 27 17.06 -9.50 -14.10
N GLY A 28 15.98 -8.92 -14.61
CA GLY A 28 15.60 -8.91 -16.00
C GLY A 28 14.65 -10.06 -16.38
N ASP A 29 15.10 -11.30 -16.36
CA ASP A 29 14.27 -12.47 -16.71
C ASP A 29 13.39 -12.92 -15.53
N HIS A 30 13.84 -12.66 -14.33
CA HIS A 30 13.19 -13.06 -13.09
C HIS A 30 13.23 -11.94 -12.07
N THR A 31 12.27 -11.97 -11.17
CA THR A 31 12.19 -11.06 -10.02
C THR A 31 12.29 -11.87 -8.73
N TRP A 32 12.97 -11.32 -7.74
CA TRP A 32 13.09 -11.94 -6.42
C TRP A 32 12.44 -11.06 -5.37
N ILE A 33 11.87 -11.71 -4.36
CA ILE A 33 11.41 -11.08 -3.13
C ILE A 33 12.25 -11.64 -2.02
N ASN A 34 13.13 -10.82 -1.50
CA ASN A 34 14.08 -11.18 -0.45
C ASN A 34 13.62 -10.59 0.88
N PHE A 35 13.71 -11.41 1.91
CA PHE A 35 13.41 -11.04 3.29
C PHE A 35 14.64 -11.19 4.15
N TYR A 36 14.98 -10.16 4.94
CA TYR A 36 16.21 -10.03 5.68
C TYR A 36 15.98 -9.76 7.15
N ASN A 37 16.85 -10.32 8.00
CA ASN A 37 16.96 -10.00 9.41
C ASN A 37 17.54 -8.59 9.63
N LEU A 38 17.46 -8.14 10.89
CA LEU A 38 18.02 -6.88 11.39
C LEU A 38 19.52 -6.72 11.12
N ASP A 39 20.27 -7.81 11.11
CA ASP A 39 21.72 -7.84 10.81
C ASP A 39 22.02 -7.88 9.30
N GLY A 40 21.01 -7.98 8.45
CA GLY A 40 21.12 -8.10 7.00
C GLY A 40 21.28 -9.52 6.49
N SER A 41 21.18 -10.55 7.35
CA SER A 41 21.19 -11.92 6.90
C SER A 41 19.90 -12.26 6.16
N LEU A 42 20.01 -13.02 5.06
CA LEU A 42 18.87 -13.46 4.26
C LEU A 42 18.08 -14.53 5.03
N VAL A 43 16.79 -14.31 5.22
CA VAL A 43 15.85 -15.24 5.87
C VAL A 43 15.12 -16.08 4.84
N ALA A 44 14.68 -15.44 3.76
CA ALA A 44 13.96 -16.10 2.68
C ALA A 44 14.19 -15.37 1.36
N GLU A 45 14.18 -16.14 0.29
CA GLU A 45 14.25 -15.67 -1.08
C GLU A 45 13.19 -16.39 -1.91
N ASN A 46 12.27 -15.64 -2.50
CA ASN A 46 11.24 -16.16 -3.38
C ASN A 46 11.47 -15.63 -4.79
N GLN A 47 11.78 -16.52 -5.71
CA GLN A 47 11.84 -16.20 -7.12
C GLN A 47 10.44 -16.19 -7.72
N THR A 48 10.12 -15.16 -8.49
CA THR A 48 8.85 -15.01 -9.18
C THR A 48 9.07 -14.76 -10.66
N ASN A 49 8.09 -15.04 -11.47
CA ASN A 49 8.07 -14.70 -12.89
C ASN A 49 6.76 -13.98 -13.23
N ILE A 50 6.71 -13.40 -14.43
CA ILE A 50 5.54 -12.61 -14.88
C ILE A 50 4.27 -13.45 -15.10
N GLN A 51 4.37 -14.77 -15.10
CA GLN A 51 3.23 -15.67 -15.37
C GLN A 51 2.64 -16.25 -14.09
N ASP A 52 3.45 -16.54 -13.07
CA ASP A 52 2.97 -17.14 -11.83
C ASP A 52 3.90 -16.75 -10.66
N PRO A 53 3.41 -16.05 -9.65
CA PRO A 53 2.09 -15.45 -9.46
C PRO A 53 1.90 -14.09 -10.18
N GLY A 54 2.82 -13.66 -11.02
CA GLY A 54 2.86 -12.37 -11.67
C GLY A 54 4.02 -11.50 -11.21
N TYR A 55 4.10 -10.28 -11.75
CA TYR A 55 5.14 -9.32 -11.38
C TYR A 55 4.84 -8.70 -10.00
N PRO A 56 5.79 -8.69 -9.05
CA PRO A 56 5.58 -8.08 -7.75
C PRO A 56 5.60 -6.55 -7.85
N MET A 57 4.47 -5.93 -7.57
CA MET A 57 4.26 -4.48 -7.66
C MET A 57 4.69 -3.73 -6.41
N ASP A 58 4.42 -4.31 -5.24
CA ASP A 58 4.73 -3.68 -3.95
C ASP A 58 4.90 -4.74 -2.86
N VAL A 59 5.61 -4.35 -1.80
CA VAL A 59 5.82 -5.15 -0.60
C VAL A 59 5.55 -4.31 0.63
N ALA A 60 4.96 -4.89 1.67
CA ALA A 60 4.74 -4.25 2.96
C ALA A 60 5.04 -5.22 4.10
N LEU A 61 5.54 -4.69 5.21
CA LEU A 61 5.86 -5.46 6.41
C LEU A 61 5.00 -5.01 7.57
N ALA A 62 4.47 -5.97 8.32
CA ALA A 62 3.87 -5.71 9.61
C ALA A 62 4.90 -5.09 10.58
N ASP A 63 4.45 -4.28 11.53
CA ASP A 63 5.31 -3.59 12.49
C ASP A 63 6.25 -4.53 13.25
N ASN A 64 5.77 -5.74 13.57
CA ASN A 64 6.55 -6.77 14.26
C ASN A 64 7.60 -7.47 13.36
N GLY A 65 7.58 -7.21 12.06
CA GLY A 65 8.48 -7.81 11.09
C GLY A 65 8.26 -9.30 10.83
N VAL A 66 7.15 -9.89 11.28
CA VAL A 66 6.89 -11.34 11.13
C VAL A 66 6.06 -11.64 9.88
N VAL A 67 5.14 -10.76 9.51
CA VAL A 67 4.27 -10.95 8.35
C VAL A 67 4.63 -9.96 7.26
N MET A 68 4.84 -10.49 6.06
CA MET A 68 5.06 -9.73 4.83
C MET A 68 3.83 -9.88 3.92
N MET A 69 3.39 -8.78 3.35
CA MET A 69 2.38 -8.71 2.30
C MET A 69 3.06 -8.37 0.98
N VAL A 70 2.69 -9.04 -0.10
CA VAL A 70 3.18 -8.75 -1.46
C VAL A 70 1.98 -8.63 -2.38
N ALA A 71 1.98 -7.61 -3.22
CA ALA A 71 1.03 -7.45 -4.32
C ALA A 71 1.71 -7.86 -5.63
N TYR A 72 1.08 -8.78 -6.33
CA TYR A 72 1.49 -9.23 -7.66
C TYR A 72 0.48 -8.77 -8.71
N GLN A 73 0.97 -8.49 -9.90
CA GLN A 73 0.17 -8.15 -11.06
C GLN A 73 0.46 -9.13 -12.18
N PHE A 74 -0.57 -9.82 -12.63
CA PHE A 74 -0.56 -10.62 -13.84
C PHE A 74 -1.37 -9.92 -14.93
N VAL A 75 -0.81 -9.84 -16.13
CA VAL A 75 -1.46 -9.27 -17.29
C VAL A 75 -1.38 -10.28 -18.42
N ASP A 76 -2.51 -10.81 -18.80
CA ASP A 76 -2.70 -11.61 -20.00
C ASP A 76 -3.24 -10.71 -21.13
N SER A 77 -3.31 -11.23 -22.35
CA SER A 77 -3.79 -10.52 -23.54
C SER A 77 -5.20 -9.92 -23.42
N SER A 78 -6.00 -10.36 -22.48
CA SER A 78 -7.40 -9.97 -22.30
C SER A 78 -7.77 -9.52 -20.89
N GLU A 79 -7.00 -9.92 -19.87
CA GLU A 79 -7.39 -9.70 -18.47
C GLU A 79 -6.21 -9.27 -17.61
N THR A 80 -6.53 -8.46 -16.62
CA THR A 80 -5.61 -8.00 -15.58
C THR A 80 -6.02 -8.62 -14.27
N THR A 81 -5.12 -9.29 -13.57
CA THR A 81 -5.40 -9.93 -12.29
C THR A 81 -4.36 -9.49 -11.26
N SER A 82 -4.80 -9.04 -10.11
CA SER A 82 -3.93 -8.81 -8.96
C SER A 82 -4.03 -9.97 -7.98
N TYR A 83 -2.89 -10.39 -7.45
CA TYR A 83 -2.82 -11.37 -6.38
C TYR A 83 -2.11 -10.78 -5.16
N ILE A 84 -2.73 -10.89 -4.00
CA ILE A 84 -2.17 -10.48 -2.72
C ILE A 84 -1.78 -11.73 -1.94
N ALA A 85 -0.51 -11.89 -1.62
CA ALA A 85 0.00 -12.97 -0.80
C ALA A 85 0.48 -12.43 0.56
N PHE A 86 0.18 -13.19 1.61
CA PHE A 86 0.73 -12.96 2.95
C PHE A 86 1.66 -14.10 3.32
N TYR A 87 2.89 -13.75 3.66
CA TYR A 87 3.95 -14.65 4.11
C TYR A 87 4.17 -14.47 5.61
N ASN A 88 4.30 -15.57 6.34
CA ASN A 88 4.60 -15.52 7.77
C ASN A 88 5.95 -16.20 8.04
N PHE A 89 6.89 -15.45 8.58
CA PHE A 89 8.26 -15.91 8.91
C PHE A 89 8.40 -16.34 10.38
N GLY A 90 7.30 -16.35 11.14
CA GLY A 90 7.21 -16.88 12.50
C GLY A 90 6.87 -18.38 12.53
N GLU A 91 6.49 -18.86 13.72
CA GLU A 91 6.18 -20.28 13.97
C GLU A 91 4.88 -20.78 13.29
N VAL A 92 4.07 -19.91 12.73
CA VAL A 92 2.75 -20.24 12.16
C VAL A 92 2.81 -20.56 10.67
N GLY A 93 3.89 -20.22 9.99
CA GLY A 93 4.10 -20.58 8.58
C GLY A 93 4.22 -22.11 8.44
N GLN A 94 3.23 -22.74 7.82
CA GLN A 94 3.11 -24.22 7.82
C GLN A 94 3.95 -24.93 6.76
N ASN A 95 4.39 -24.19 5.74
CA ASN A 95 5.30 -24.70 4.71
C ASN A 95 6.62 -23.96 4.81
N GLU A 96 7.68 -24.69 5.05
CA GLU A 96 9.03 -24.11 5.00
C GLU A 96 9.39 -23.61 3.61
N ASP A 97 8.73 -24.15 2.57
CA ASP A 97 9.04 -23.87 1.16
C ASP A 97 8.45 -22.53 0.68
N ASP A 98 7.20 -22.19 1.02
CA ASP A 98 6.55 -20.97 0.49
C ASP A 98 6.14 -19.96 1.55
N ARG A 99 5.92 -20.40 2.81
CA ARG A 99 5.51 -19.56 3.94
C ARG A 99 4.23 -18.75 3.72
N ILE A 100 3.45 -19.05 2.70
CA ILE A 100 2.19 -18.38 2.40
C ILE A 100 1.13 -18.85 3.41
N VAL A 101 0.52 -17.90 4.12
CA VAL A 101 -0.52 -18.17 5.11
C VAL A 101 -1.91 -17.74 4.65
N SER A 102 -1.99 -16.82 3.69
CA SER A 102 -3.25 -16.46 3.01
C SER A 102 -2.96 -15.77 1.67
N GLY A 103 -3.91 -15.87 0.74
CA GLY A 103 -3.84 -15.25 -0.57
C GLY A 103 -5.22 -14.83 -1.07
N TYR A 104 -5.26 -13.76 -1.87
CA TYR A 104 -6.49 -13.16 -2.41
C TYR A 104 -6.27 -12.71 -3.84
N THR A 105 -7.18 -13.12 -4.72
CA THR A 105 -7.15 -12.78 -6.15
C THR A 105 -8.24 -11.77 -6.47
N TYR A 106 -7.91 -10.79 -7.31
CA TYR A 106 -8.80 -9.73 -7.77
C TYR A 106 -8.73 -9.63 -9.29
N ASP A 107 -9.78 -10.13 -9.96
CA ASP A 107 -9.89 -10.09 -11.40
C ASP A 107 -10.35 -8.71 -11.90
N GLY A 108 -9.72 -8.19 -12.93
CA GLY A 108 -10.00 -6.87 -13.49
C GLY A 108 -9.57 -5.69 -12.62
N VAL A 109 -8.76 -5.91 -11.58
CA VAL A 109 -8.36 -4.89 -10.60
C VAL A 109 -6.85 -4.76 -10.56
N VAL A 110 -6.36 -3.52 -10.47
CA VAL A 110 -4.95 -3.21 -10.24
C VAL A 110 -4.73 -2.81 -8.77
N VAL A 111 -3.71 -3.39 -8.13
CA VAL A 111 -3.27 -3.04 -6.78
C VAL A 111 -1.87 -2.42 -6.83
N PRO A 112 -1.76 -1.11 -7.08
CA PRO A 112 -0.46 -0.47 -7.27
C PRO A 112 0.31 -0.27 -5.95
N GLN A 113 -0.37 -0.34 -4.82
CA GLN A 113 0.24 -0.04 -3.53
C GLN A 113 -0.40 -0.83 -2.40
N ILE A 114 0.45 -1.31 -1.50
CA ILE A 114 0.04 -1.97 -0.26
C ILE A 114 0.75 -1.35 0.93
N GLN A 115 0.12 -1.40 2.11
CA GLN A 115 0.68 -0.80 3.32
C GLN A 115 0.10 -1.47 4.57
N TYR A 116 0.86 -1.48 5.65
CA TYR A 116 0.34 -1.69 6.99
C TYR A 116 -0.04 -0.34 7.62
N LEU A 117 -1.26 -0.26 8.15
CA LEU A 117 -1.77 0.88 8.93
C LEU A 117 -2.05 0.37 10.34
N GLY A 118 -1.13 0.62 11.26
CA GLY A 118 -1.14 -0.02 12.57
C GLY A 118 -1.10 -1.55 12.44
N SER A 119 -2.13 -2.24 12.95
CA SER A 119 -2.23 -3.71 12.90
C SER A 119 -2.93 -4.27 11.66
N ASN A 120 -3.50 -3.43 10.81
CA ASN A 120 -4.21 -3.83 9.60
C ASN A 120 -3.35 -3.67 8.36
N ALA A 121 -3.41 -4.65 7.47
CA ALA A 121 -2.85 -4.51 6.13
C ALA A 121 -3.90 -3.91 5.18
N VAL A 122 -3.46 -3.09 4.24
CA VAL A 122 -4.33 -2.43 3.27
C VAL A 122 -3.77 -2.58 1.87
N ALA A 123 -4.61 -3.02 0.94
CA ALA A 123 -4.37 -2.96 -0.49
C ALA A 123 -5.13 -1.76 -1.06
N LEU A 124 -4.40 -0.78 -1.59
CA LEU A 124 -4.97 0.35 -2.33
C LEU A 124 -5.15 -0.10 -3.77
N ARG A 125 -6.39 -0.06 -4.24
CA ARG A 125 -6.84 -0.59 -5.53
C ARG A 125 -7.23 0.58 -6.44
N ASP A 126 -7.29 0.35 -7.73
CA ASP A 126 -7.80 1.33 -8.71
C ASP A 126 -9.30 1.61 -8.56
N ASP A 127 -10.05 0.66 -7.95
CA ASP A 127 -11.49 0.77 -7.65
C ASP A 127 -11.81 0.96 -6.16
N GLY A 128 -10.82 1.30 -5.32
CA GLY A 128 -11.03 1.48 -3.88
C GLY A 128 -9.89 0.95 -3.02
N PHE A 129 -10.23 0.20 -1.96
CA PHE A 129 -9.24 -0.46 -1.12
C PHE A 129 -9.82 -1.65 -0.37
N THR A 130 -8.95 -2.61 -0.02
CA THR A 130 -9.28 -3.76 0.83
C THR A 130 -8.43 -3.72 2.09
N ILE A 131 -9.06 -3.97 3.23
CA ILE A 131 -8.45 -4.05 4.55
C ILE A 131 -8.39 -5.51 4.98
N TYR A 132 -7.23 -5.94 5.45
CA TYR A 132 -7.01 -7.26 6.04
C TYR A 132 -6.62 -7.11 7.50
N SER A 133 -7.09 -8.02 8.34
CA SER A 133 -6.80 -8.04 9.77
C SER A 133 -6.39 -9.44 10.21
N GLY A 134 -5.48 -9.51 11.17
CA GLY A 134 -4.94 -10.75 11.70
C GLY A 134 -3.41 -10.71 11.81
N ARG A 135 -2.90 -10.97 13.02
CA ARG A 135 -1.45 -10.84 13.30
C ARG A 135 -0.59 -11.92 12.67
N GLN A 136 -1.15 -13.12 12.43
CA GLN A 136 -0.41 -14.27 11.93
C GLN A 136 -0.95 -14.75 10.59
N ILE A 137 -2.27 -14.74 10.44
CA ILE A 137 -2.99 -15.15 9.22
C ILE A 137 -3.96 -14.02 8.89
N PRO A 138 -3.56 -13.02 8.11
CA PRO A 138 -4.43 -11.91 7.72
C PRO A 138 -5.63 -12.41 6.92
N LYS A 139 -6.82 -11.94 7.29
CA LYS A 139 -8.08 -12.21 6.59
C LYS A 139 -8.71 -10.91 6.15
N GLU A 140 -9.40 -10.94 5.02
CA GLU A 140 -10.18 -9.81 4.57
C GLU A 140 -11.19 -9.40 5.64
N LEU A 141 -11.08 -8.15 6.07
CA LEU A 141 -11.98 -7.53 7.03
C LEU A 141 -13.07 -6.73 6.31
N LYS A 142 -12.67 -5.97 5.31
CA LYS A 142 -13.57 -5.07 4.58
C LYS A 142 -12.97 -4.63 3.26
N THR A 143 -13.82 -4.62 2.22
CA THR A 143 -13.55 -3.93 0.96
C THR A 143 -14.45 -2.70 0.84
N VAL A 144 -13.86 -1.59 0.45
CA VAL A 144 -14.56 -0.35 0.08
C VAL A 144 -14.32 -0.14 -1.40
N GLN A 145 -15.40 -0.17 -2.19
CA GLN A 145 -15.39 0.11 -3.61
C GLN A 145 -15.93 1.52 -3.88
N VAL A 146 -15.39 2.17 -4.88
CA VAL A 146 -15.78 3.48 -5.36
C VAL A 146 -16.00 3.40 -6.88
N GLU A 147 -16.99 4.16 -7.38
CA GLU A 147 -17.31 4.21 -8.82
C GLU A 147 -16.46 5.24 -9.56
N GLN A 148 -15.90 6.21 -8.81
CA GLN A 148 -15.13 7.30 -9.37
C GLN A 148 -13.66 6.90 -9.53
N GLU A 149 -13.01 7.40 -10.59
CA GLU A 149 -11.59 7.22 -10.81
C GLU A 149 -10.78 7.85 -9.66
N ILE A 150 -9.93 7.03 -9.01
CA ILE A 150 -9.02 7.48 -7.96
C ILE A 150 -7.79 8.08 -8.62
N ILE A 151 -7.57 9.39 -8.40
CA ILE A 151 -6.40 10.10 -8.95
C ILE A 151 -5.24 10.22 -7.96
N SER A 152 -5.50 10.08 -6.67
CA SER A 152 -4.47 10.06 -5.63
C SER A 152 -4.94 9.30 -4.40
N THR A 153 -3.98 8.67 -3.73
CA THR A 153 -4.16 8.06 -2.42
C THR A 153 -3.18 8.66 -1.42
N PHE A 154 -3.59 8.75 -0.18
CA PHE A 154 -2.75 9.18 0.93
C PHE A 154 -3.21 8.48 2.21
N TYR A 155 -2.31 8.30 3.17
CA TYR A 155 -2.63 7.55 4.39
C TYR A 155 -1.69 7.92 5.53
N ASP A 156 -2.13 7.59 6.75
CA ASP A 156 -1.33 7.51 7.95
C ASP A 156 -1.62 6.18 8.69
N GLU A 157 -1.18 6.03 9.93
CA GLU A 157 -1.40 4.78 10.70
C GLU A 157 -2.88 4.46 10.95
N ASN A 158 -3.78 5.45 10.89
CA ASN A 158 -5.18 5.34 11.29
C ASN A 158 -6.19 5.64 10.18
N ASN A 159 -5.72 6.19 9.05
CA ASN A 159 -6.63 6.71 8.03
C ASN A 159 -6.16 6.39 6.61
N ILE A 160 -7.14 6.31 5.71
CA ILE A 160 -6.96 6.13 4.26
C ILE A 160 -7.70 7.27 3.58
N GLY A 161 -7.02 8.02 2.73
CA GLY A 161 -7.60 9.08 1.91
C GLY A 161 -7.58 8.72 0.43
N LEU A 162 -8.69 8.97 -0.24
CA LEU A 162 -8.86 8.87 -1.69
C LEU A 162 -9.20 10.25 -2.25
N VAL A 163 -8.62 10.59 -3.38
CA VAL A 163 -8.97 11.82 -4.13
C VAL A 163 -9.51 11.44 -5.49
N PHE A 164 -10.60 12.09 -5.85
CA PHE A 164 -11.31 11.93 -7.10
C PHE A 164 -11.33 13.25 -7.87
N LYS A 165 -11.46 13.15 -9.19
CA LYS A 165 -11.81 14.28 -10.02
C LYS A 165 -13.27 14.66 -9.76
N ASN A 166 -13.55 15.97 -9.62
CA ASN A 166 -14.89 16.47 -9.44
C ASN A 166 -15.33 17.19 -10.74
N ASP A 167 -16.45 16.77 -11.31
CA ASP A 167 -16.99 17.34 -12.55
C ASP A 167 -17.79 18.64 -12.33
N SER A 168 -17.85 19.13 -11.09
CA SER A 168 -18.53 20.38 -10.76
C SER A 168 -17.75 21.59 -11.32
N LYS A 169 -18.47 22.62 -11.74
CA LYS A 169 -17.86 23.87 -12.27
C LYS A 169 -17.06 24.63 -11.22
N ASP A 170 -17.39 24.44 -9.93
CA ASP A 170 -16.85 25.22 -8.83
C ASP A 170 -15.78 24.49 -8.03
N LYS A 171 -15.69 23.15 -8.17
CA LYS A 171 -14.73 22.31 -7.45
C LYS A 171 -14.07 21.31 -8.38
N GLN A 172 -12.74 21.24 -8.31
CA GLN A 172 -11.95 20.36 -9.20
C GLN A 172 -11.77 18.96 -8.63
N TYR A 173 -11.80 18.84 -7.31
CA TYR A 173 -11.47 17.59 -6.60
C TYR A 173 -12.41 17.34 -5.45
N THR A 174 -12.64 16.07 -5.19
CA THR A 174 -13.27 15.56 -3.96
C THR A 174 -12.30 14.64 -3.25
N MET A 175 -12.10 14.81 -1.94
CA MET A 175 -11.43 13.80 -1.12
C MET A 175 -12.43 13.08 -0.24
N GLN A 176 -12.17 11.81 -0.02
CA GLN A 176 -12.85 11.00 0.99
C GLN A 176 -11.81 10.43 1.94
N VAL A 177 -12.05 10.55 3.23
CA VAL A 177 -11.16 10.01 4.26
C VAL A 177 -11.88 8.96 5.07
N TYR A 178 -11.26 7.80 5.16
CA TYR A 178 -11.75 6.62 5.87
C TYR A 178 -10.83 6.31 7.04
N SER A 179 -11.37 5.68 8.09
CA SER A 179 -10.57 5.07 9.14
C SER A 179 -9.86 3.80 8.64
N SER A 180 -8.84 3.34 9.35
CA SER A 180 -8.18 2.03 9.11
C SER A 180 -9.10 0.81 9.26
N ALA A 181 -10.36 1.00 9.71
CA ALA A 181 -11.43 0.01 9.70
C ALA A 181 -12.41 0.18 8.52
N GLY A 182 -12.12 1.08 7.56
CA GLY A 182 -12.94 1.31 6.36
C GLY A 182 -14.25 2.07 6.60
N LYS A 183 -14.35 2.86 7.68
CA LYS A 183 -15.48 3.73 7.92
C LYS A 183 -15.19 5.12 7.37
N LEU A 184 -16.07 5.65 6.50
CA LEU A 184 -15.98 7.02 6.01
C LEU A 184 -16.06 8.01 7.20
N LYS A 185 -15.03 8.85 7.33
CA LYS A 185 -14.94 9.91 8.35
C LYS A 185 -15.53 11.22 7.84
N PHE A 186 -15.14 11.62 6.63
CA PHE A 186 -15.69 12.78 5.95
C PHE A 186 -15.43 12.73 4.44
N SER A 187 -16.18 13.54 3.71
CA SER A 187 -15.95 13.88 2.31
C SER A 187 -15.82 15.40 2.19
N LYS A 188 -14.90 15.89 1.33
CA LYS A 188 -14.67 17.33 1.15
C LYS A 188 -14.27 17.65 -0.27
N ASP A 189 -14.96 18.63 -0.84
CA ASP A 189 -14.60 19.22 -2.12
C ASP A 189 -13.57 20.33 -1.96
N PHE A 190 -12.62 20.43 -2.90
CA PHE A 190 -11.55 21.43 -2.85
C PHE A 190 -11.05 21.81 -4.24
N ASN A 191 -10.28 22.93 -4.32
CA ASN A 191 -9.81 23.53 -5.59
C ASN A 191 -8.30 23.68 -5.70
N ILE A 192 -7.52 23.36 -4.66
CA ILE A 192 -6.07 23.51 -4.76
C ILE A 192 -5.51 22.49 -5.76
N PRO A 193 -4.82 22.94 -6.84
CA PRO A 193 -4.16 22.04 -7.78
C PRO A 193 -2.86 21.53 -7.15
N TYR A 194 -3.00 20.58 -6.24
CA TYR A 194 -1.88 20.05 -5.46
C TYR A 194 -0.94 19.19 -6.32
N THR A 195 0.35 19.23 -5.99
CA THR A 195 1.36 18.28 -6.47
C THR A 195 1.66 17.21 -5.44
N THR A 196 1.40 17.52 -4.17
CA THR A 196 1.63 16.62 -3.05
C THR A 196 0.47 16.72 -2.07
N ILE A 197 0.01 15.56 -1.60
CA ILE A 197 -0.90 15.41 -0.48
C ILE A 197 -0.28 14.46 0.55
N ARG A 198 -0.35 14.83 1.83
CA ARG A 198 0.15 14.04 2.95
C ARG A 198 -0.84 14.09 4.10
N MET A 199 -0.85 13.05 4.91
CA MET A 199 -1.66 12.97 6.11
C MET A 199 -0.79 12.57 7.31
N SER A 200 -1.10 13.12 8.45
CA SER A 200 -0.70 12.65 9.77
C SER A 200 -1.93 12.70 10.68
N ASP A 201 -1.84 12.14 11.89
CA ASP A 201 -2.97 11.99 12.81
C ASP A 201 -3.85 13.24 12.96
N ASP A 202 -3.24 14.44 12.96
CA ASP A 202 -3.92 15.70 13.20
C ASP A 202 -4.27 16.48 11.94
N TYR A 203 -3.50 16.28 10.84
CA TYR A 203 -3.56 17.18 9.69
C TYR A 203 -3.49 16.44 8.36
N ILE A 204 -4.16 17.04 7.35
CA ILE A 204 -3.96 16.76 5.93
C ILE A 204 -3.34 18.00 5.31
N VAL A 205 -2.19 17.82 4.66
CA VAL A 205 -1.44 18.90 4.03
C VAL A 205 -1.42 18.68 2.52
N MET A 206 -1.90 19.67 1.78
CA MET A 206 -1.86 19.71 0.32
C MET A 206 -1.07 20.92 -0.13
N TYR A 207 -0.15 20.76 -1.06
CA TYR A 207 0.63 21.89 -1.56
C TYR A 207 1.10 21.70 -3.01
N ASN A 208 1.45 22.81 -3.61
CA ASN A 208 2.20 22.92 -4.86
C ASN A 208 3.30 23.99 -4.71
N SER A 209 3.90 24.44 -5.82
CA SER A 209 4.98 25.44 -5.79
C SER A 209 4.58 26.83 -5.29
N SER A 210 3.28 27.14 -5.17
CA SER A 210 2.78 28.48 -4.86
C SER A 210 1.73 28.51 -3.75
N GLN A 211 1.13 27.38 -3.39
CA GLN A 211 0.00 27.32 -2.46
C GLN A 211 0.17 26.19 -1.46
N LEU A 212 -0.30 26.43 -0.25
CA LEU A 212 -0.39 25.47 0.84
C LEU A 212 -1.79 25.49 1.43
N CYS A 213 -2.37 24.30 1.58
CA CYS A 213 -3.61 24.08 2.31
C CYS A 213 -3.38 23.07 3.44
N VAL A 214 -3.79 23.40 4.64
CA VAL A 214 -3.76 22.51 5.81
C VAL A 214 -5.19 22.33 6.30
N LEU A 215 -5.62 21.07 6.36
CA LEU A 215 -6.88 20.67 6.96
C LEU A 215 -6.62 19.97 8.29
N ASN A 216 -7.53 20.13 9.24
CA ASN A 216 -7.60 19.27 10.40
C ASN A 216 -8.05 17.85 10.00
N SER A 217 -7.86 16.88 10.87
CA SER A 217 -8.24 15.46 10.64
C SER A 217 -9.75 15.23 10.45
N ASN A 218 -10.58 16.23 10.74
CA ASN A 218 -12.02 16.22 10.47
C ASN A 218 -12.42 16.91 9.15
N GLY A 219 -11.45 17.34 8.34
CA GLY A 219 -11.66 18.02 7.06
C GLY A 219 -11.91 19.54 7.14
N SER A 220 -11.95 20.13 8.36
CA SER A 220 -12.07 21.59 8.48
C SER A 220 -10.75 22.27 8.09
N GLU A 221 -10.85 23.39 7.35
CA GLU A 221 -9.68 24.16 6.93
C GLU A 221 -9.03 24.84 8.15
N LYS A 222 -7.73 24.65 8.29
CA LYS A 222 -6.90 25.31 9.30
C LYS A 222 -6.10 26.45 8.71
N TYR A 223 -5.61 26.27 7.50
CA TYR A 223 -4.83 27.28 6.79
C TYR A 223 -4.98 27.10 5.28
N PHE A 224 -5.07 28.21 4.57
CA PHE A 224 -4.93 28.28 3.12
C PHE A 224 -4.18 29.56 2.77
N GLY A 225 -3.10 29.46 1.97
CA GLY A 225 -2.31 30.63 1.60
C GLY A 225 -1.22 30.32 0.58
N SER A 226 -0.48 31.36 0.22
CA SER A 226 0.68 31.27 -0.63
C SER A 226 1.91 30.79 0.14
N VAL A 227 2.82 30.11 -0.55
CA VAL A 227 4.11 29.64 -0.03
C VAL A 227 5.20 30.62 -0.45
#